data_06d8ecc4e9d6c19ffcf5e26526ae7c49
#
_entry.id   06d8ecc4e9d6c19ffcf5e26526ae7c49
#
_cell.length_a   1.000
_cell.length_b   1.000
_cell.length_c   1.000
_cell.angle_alpha   90.00
_cell.angle_beta   90.00
_cell.angle_gamma   90.00
#
_symmetry.space_group_name_H-M   'P 1'
#
loop_
_entity.id
_entity.type
_entity.pdbx_description
1 polymer ?
#
loop_
_entity_poly.entity_id
_entity_poly.type
_entity_poly.pdbx_seq_one_letter_code
_entity_poly.pdbx_strand_id
1 'polypeptide(L)'
;MKLTASNIKSILNKKPTFVKKFTSLDQEYDFNFLTKFLDDNSIPVFNKKTSIENPFPVVWQAQHTHNYSISFFTFLDFFKKTFKYTNDKNDGVDLFFSFVALTGISHVDIEDVFLIGLHGQTMYQDLSTGKNYIIEKGDLLFFPKQNSHRAISLTPRIILSVGVFGGKL
;
A
#
# COMPACT_ATOMS: atom_id res chain seq x y z
N MET A 1 -4.33 -10.17 11.45
CA MET A 1 -4.52 -10.22 9.98
C MET A 1 -5.42 -11.39 9.63
N LYS A 2 -6.50 -11.17 8.85
CA LYS A 2 -7.49 -12.21 8.53
C LYS A 2 -7.81 -12.21 7.04
N LEU A 3 -7.61 -13.37 6.39
CA LEU A 3 -8.02 -13.63 5.01
C LEU A 3 -8.93 -14.85 4.98
N THR A 4 -10.05 -14.77 4.26
CA THR A 4 -10.90 -15.92 3.99
C THR A 4 -10.29 -16.81 2.89
N ALA A 5 -10.72 -18.06 2.80
CA ALA A 5 -10.32 -18.95 1.69
C ALA A 5 -10.64 -18.33 0.31
N SER A 6 -11.78 -17.61 0.20
CA SER A 6 -12.15 -16.89 -1.02
C SER A 6 -11.18 -15.76 -1.35
N ASN A 7 -10.75 -14.96 -0.35
CA ASN A 7 -9.76 -13.91 -0.57
C ASN A 7 -8.43 -14.50 -1.06
N ILE A 8 -7.95 -15.57 -0.41
CA ILE A 8 -6.71 -16.26 -0.80
C ILE A 8 -6.81 -16.76 -2.24
N LYS A 9 -7.91 -17.46 -2.58
CA LYS A 9 -8.14 -17.94 -3.95
C LYS A 9 -8.15 -16.81 -4.98
N SER A 10 -8.79 -15.68 -4.66
CA SER A 10 -8.85 -14.51 -5.55
C SER A 10 -7.46 -13.93 -5.80
N ILE A 11 -6.67 -13.74 -4.74
CA ILE A 11 -5.29 -13.21 -4.82
C ILE A 11 -4.38 -14.17 -5.61
N LEU A 12 -4.45 -15.49 -5.34
CA LEU A 12 -3.70 -16.50 -6.09
C LEU A 12 -4.05 -16.50 -7.58
N ASN A 13 -5.32 -16.23 -7.91
CA ASN A 13 -5.77 -16.09 -9.30
C ASN A 13 -5.48 -14.70 -9.90
N LYS A 14 -4.62 -13.90 -9.25
CA LYS A 14 -4.20 -12.57 -9.72
C LYS A 14 -5.39 -11.64 -10.02
N LYS A 15 -6.39 -11.66 -9.15
CA LYS A 15 -7.56 -10.75 -9.26
C LYS A 15 -7.45 -9.65 -8.23
N PRO A 16 -7.69 -8.37 -8.58
CA PRO A 16 -7.83 -7.30 -7.61
C PRO A 16 -8.81 -7.70 -6.50
N THR A 17 -8.37 -7.63 -5.25
CA THR A 17 -9.11 -8.17 -4.12
C THR A 17 -9.14 -7.19 -2.96
N PHE A 18 -10.34 -6.75 -2.58
CA PHE A 18 -10.57 -5.88 -1.43
C PHE A 18 -11.02 -6.70 -0.22
N VAL A 19 -10.42 -6.44 0.93
CA VAL A 19 -10.74 -7.09 2.20
C VAL A 19 -10.97 -6.03 3.28
N LYS A 20 -12.22 -5.87 3.69
CA LYS A 20 -12.61 -4.96 4.77
C LYS A 20 -12.10 -5.49 6.10
N LYS A 21 -11.55 -4.61 6.95
CA LYS A 21 -11.04 -4.95 8.30
C LYS A 21 -10.11 -6.18 8.28
N PHE A 22 -9.18 -6.18 7.34
CA PHE A 22 -8.14 -7.21 7.23
C PHE A 22 -7.31 -7.36 8.50
N THR A 23 -7.00 -6.25 9.14
CA THR A 23 -6.23 -6.22 10.39
C THR A 23 -6.82 -5.23 11.39
N SER A 24 -6.73 -5.57 12.69
CA SER A 24 -6.83 -4.59 13.75
C SER A 24 -5.46 -3.94 13.89
N LEU A 25 -5.44 -2.62 13.85
CA LEU A 25 -4.23 -1.83 14.10
C LEU A 25 -4.33 -1.31 15.53
N ASP A 26 -3.59 -1.96 16.43
CA ASP A 26 -3.60 -1.61 17.87
C ASP A 26 -2.90 -0.27 18.13
N GLN A 27 -2.00 0.12 17.23
CA GLN A 27 -1.33 1.41 17.23
C GLN A 27 -2.09 2.42 16.35
N GLU A 28 -2.13 3.66 16.77
CA GLU A 28 -2.59 4.75 15.93
C GLU A 28 -1.46 5.20 15.01
N TYR A 29 -1.68 5.06 13.71
CA TYR A 29 -0.74 5.47 12.65
C TYR A 29 -1.18 6.81 12.06
N ASP A 30 -1.24 7.86 12.90
CA ASP A 30 -1.55 9.22 12.47
C ASP A 30 -0.29 9.96 11.97
N PHE A 31 -0.44 11.26 11.66
CA PHE A 31 0.67 12.07 11.20
C PHE A 31 1.70 12.38 12.31
N ASN A 32 1.33 12.35 13.59
CA ASN A 32 2.27 12.47 14.69
C ASN A 32 3.16 11.22 14.79
N PHE A 33 2.55 10.04 14.66
CA PHE A 33 3.31 8.80 14.54
C PHE A 33 4.26 8.87 13.33
N LEU A 34 3.74 9.28 12.14
CA LEU A 34 4.51 9.30 10.92
C LEU A 34 5.75 10.19 11.05
N THR A 35 5.58 11.45 11.49
CA THR A 35 6.70 12.39 11.64
C THR A 35 7.74 11.86 12.61
N LYS A 36 7.30 11.42 13.80
CA LYS A 36 8.20 10.84 14.78
C LYS A 36 8.95 9.60 14.24
N PHE A 37 8.25 8.70 13.55
CA PHE A 37 8.85 7.50 12.97
C PHE A 37 9.92 7.83 11.91
N LEU A 38 9.64 8.81 11.05
CA LEU A 38 10.57 9.23 10.00
C LEU A 38 11.80 9.91 10.61
N ASP A 39 11.61 10.81 11.58
CA ASP A 39 12.68 11.55 12.23
C ASP A 39 13.59 10.65 13.10
N ASP A 40 12.99 9.81 13.96
CA ASP A 40 13.73 8.92 14.85
C ASP A 40 14.62 7.93 14.08
N ASN A 41 14.23 7.57 12.86
CA ASN A 41 14.94 6.61 12.02
C ASN A 41 15.70 7.26 10.85
N SER A 42 15.67 8.58 10.72
CA SER A 42 16.31 9.34 9.62
C SER A 42 15.92 8.80 8.23
N ILE A 43 14.64 8.46 8.05
CA ILE A 43 14.15 7.84 6.81
C ILE A 43 13.97 8.93 5.75
N PRO A 44 14.62 8.81 4.59
CA PRO A 44 14.46 9.77 3.52
C PRO A 44 13.05 9.69 2.92
N VAL A 45 12.50 10.85 2.61
CA VAL A 45 11.17 10.98 2.01
C VAL A 45 11.30 11.53 0.60
N PHE A 46 10.65 10.89 -0.35
CA PHE A 46 10.68 11.24 -1.76
C PHE A 46 9.32 11.77 -2.21
N ASN A 47 9.36 12.79 -3.08
CA ASN A 47 8.17 13.33 -3.71
C ASN A 47 7.72 12.43 -4.86
N LYS A 48 6.45 12.07 -4.89
CA LYS A 48 5.82 11.49 -6.08
C LYS A 48 5.14 12.58 -6.88
N LYS A 49 5.51 12.75 -8.15
CA LYS A 49 4.79 13.64 -9.06
C LYS A 49 3.37 13.11 -9.25
N THR A 50 2.39 13.99 -9.09
CA THR A 50 0.97 13.60 -9.14
C THR A 50 0.29 13.98 -10.45
N SER A 51 0.78 15.00 -11.15
CA SER A 51 0.40 15.34 -12.52
C SER A 51 1.44 16.29 -13.14
N ILE A 52 1.40 16.42 -14.47
CA ILE A 52 2.25 17.40 -15.20
C ILE A 52 1.80 18.84 -14.88
N GLU A 53 0.52 19.03 -14.58
CA GLU A 53 -0.09 20.34 -14.33
C GLU A 53 0.06 20.83 -12.89
N ASN A 54 0.37 19.93 -11.95
CA ASN A 54 0.57 20.32 -10.55
C ASN A 54 2.04 20.20 -10.14
N PRO A 55 2.78 21.32 -10.10
CA PRO A 55 4.21 21.30 -9.75
C PRO A 55 4.47 21.01 -8.27
N PHE A 56 3.45 21.04 -7.41
CA PHE A 56 3.61 20.77 -5.99
C PHE A 56 3.49 19.25 -5.72
N PRO A 57 4.49 18.65 -5.08
CA PRO A 57 4.40 17.26 -4.66
C PRO A 57 3.37 17.15 -3.55
N VAL A 58 2.38 16.31 -3.76
CA VAL A 58 1.25 16.12 -2.83
C VAL A 58 1.16 14.69 -2.32
N VAL A 59 1.94 13.78 -2.90
CA VAL A 59 2.15 12.42 -2.39
C VAL A 59 3.62 12.23 -2.11
N TRP A 60 3.90 11.81 -0.88
CA TRP A 60 5.24 11.51 -0.38
C TRP A 60 5.40 10.01 -0.23
N GLN A 61 6.62 9.52 -0.41
CA GLN A 61 6.97 8.10 -0.24
C GLN A 61 8.19 7.99 0.68
N ALA A 62 8.06 7.18 1.73
CA ALA A 62 9.18 6.69 2.52
C ALA A 62 9.40 5.21 2.16
N GLN A 63 10.58 4.87 1.66
CA GLN A 63 10.89 3.55 1.12
C GLN A 63 11.52 2.63 2.18
N HIS A 64 11.33 1.32 1.98
CA HIS A 64 11.95 0.24 2.78
C HIS A 64 11.71 0.38 4.29
N THR A 65 10.55 0.88 4.68
CA THR A 65 10.20 1.15 6.09
C THR A 65 10.17 -0.11 6.97
N HIS A 66 10.08 -1.30 6.39
CA HIS A 66 10.20 -2.58 7.09
C HIS A 66 11.57 -2.80 7.75
N ASN A 67 12.61 -2.12 7.29
CA ASN A 67 13.94 -2.16 7.91
C ASN A 67 13.99 -1.45 9.27
N TYR A 68 13.01 -0.59 9.56
CA TYR A 68 12.94 0.26 10.74
C TYR A 68 11.76 -0.07 11.67
N SER A 69 10.86 -0.98 11.26
CA SER A 69 9.66 -1.34 12.01
C SER A 69 9.36 -2.82 11.93
N ILE A 70 9.40 -3.49 13.08
CA ILE A 70 9.01 -4.91 13.17
C ILE A 70 7.54 -5.12 12.77
N SER A 71 6.66 -4.15 13.05
CA SER A 71 5.27 -4.22 12.64
C SER A 71 5.13 -4.21 11.13
N PHE A 72 5.90 -3.37 10.42
CA PHE A 72 5.87 -3.32 8.95
C PHE A 72 6.53 -4.54 8.33
N PHE A 73 7.62 -5.03 8.91
CA PHE A 73 8.22 -6.29 8.52
C PHE A 73 7.24 -7.47 8.65
N THR A 74 6.42 -7.48 9.70
CA THR A 74 5.41 -8.53 9.92
C THR A 74 4.38 -8.60 8.79
N PHE A 75 3.99 -7.47 8.17
CA PHE A 75 3.11 -7.50 7.00
C PHE A 75 3.78 -8.15 5.78
N LEU A 76 5.03 -7.78 5.50
CA LEU A 76 5.80 -8.38 4.40
C LEU A 76 5.93 -9.90 4.61
N ASP A 77 6.38 -10.34 5.79
CA ASP A 77 6.54 -11.74 6.14
C ASP A 77 5.22 -12.52 6.05
N PHE A 78 4.12 -11.93 6.52
CA PHE A 78 2.79 -12.53 6.42
C PHE A 78 2.39 -12.83 4.97
N PHE A 79 2.53 -11.85 4.06
CA PHE A 79 2.15 -12.05 2.67
C PHE A 79 3.07 -13.04 1.98
N LYS A 80 4.37 -12.96 2.23
CA LYS A 80 5.34 -13.92 1.67
C LYS A 80 5.04 -15.35 2.08
N LYS A 81 4.80 -15.59 3.35
CA LYS A 81 4.45 -16.93 3.87
C LYS A 81 3.09 -17.42 3.36
N THR A 82 2.07 -16.55 3.39
CA THR A 82 0.70 -16.94 3.01
C THR A 82 0.61 -17.31 1.54
N PHE A 83 1.29 -16.57 0.66
CA PHE A 83 1.20 -16.77 -0.79
C PHE A 83 2.43 -17.44 -1.40
N LYS A 84 3.37 -17.90 -0.55
CA LYS A 84 4.60 -18.63 -0.96
C LYS A 84 5.47 -17.83 -1.94
N TYR A 85 5.56 -16.52 -1.75
CA TYR A 85 6.50 -15.71 -2.50
C TYR A 85 7.94 -16.09 -2.16
N THR A 86 8.78 -16.20 -3.18
CA THR A 86 10.23 -16.35 -2.98
C THR A 86 10.82 -15.03 -2.50
N ASN A 87 11.94 -15.09 -1.78
CA ASN A 87 12.65 -13.88 -1.38
C ASN A 87 13.25 -13.19 -2.61
N ASP A 88 12.96 -11.92 -2.76
CA ASP A 88 13.56 -11.03 -3.74
C ASP A 88 14.13 -9.80 -3.03
N LYS A 89 15.28 -9.31 -3.50
CA LYS A 89 15.94 -8.13 -2.91
C LYS A 89 15.13 -6.83 -3.09
N ASN A 90 14.19 -6.83 -4.02
CA ASN A 90 13.32 -5.70 -4.29
C ASN A 90 12.00 -5.77 -3.50
N ASP A 91 11.75 -6.90 -2.77
CA ASP A 91 10.60 -6.95 -1.86
C ASP A 91 10.70 -5.84 -0.82
N GLY A 92 9.60 -5.15 -0.55
CA GLY A 92 9.67 -4.03 0.37
C GLY A 92 8.34 -3.57 0.91
N VAL A 93 8.44 -2.69 1.88
CA VAL A 93 7.30 -1.98 2.45
C VAL A 93 7.59 -0.50 2.40
N ASP A 94 6.70 0.22 1.75
CA ASP A 94 6.77 1.66 1.61
C ASP A 94 5.57 2.33 2.28
N LEU A 95 5.78 3.52 2.82
CA LEU A 95 4.70 4.39 3.26
C LEU A 95 4.43 5.45 2.20
N PHE A 96 3.17 5.53 1.76
CA PHE A 96 2.67 6.64 0.94
C PHE A 96 1.76 7.50 1.78
N PHE A 97 2.00 8.80 1.78
CA PHE A 97 1.17 9.73 2.54
C PHE A 97 0.94 11.05 1.80
N SER A 98 -0.18 11.68 2.10
CA SER A 98 -0.52 13.01 1.60
C SER A 98 -1.33 13.78 2.63
N PHE A 99 -1.13 15.09 2.68
CA PHE A 99 -1.81 15.99 3.61
C PHE A 99 -3.09 16.61 3.01
N VAL A 100 -3.32 16.37 1.74
CA VAL A 100 -4.45 16.96 0.99
C VAL A 100 -5.15 15.91 0.13
N ALA A 101 -6.42 16.15 -0.17
CA ALA A 101 -7.16 15.36 -1.15
C ALA A 101 -6.58 15.60 -2.56
N LEU A 102 -6.24 14.51 -3.26
CA LEU A 102 -5.63 14.60 -4.58
C LEU A 102 -5.72 13.32 -5.39
N THR A 103 -5.73 13.48 -6.71
CA THR A 103 -5.71 12.39 -7.67
C THR A 103 -4.28 12.09 -8.11
N GLY A 104 -3.84 10.85 -7.92
CA GLY A 104 -2.59 10.32 -8.45
C GLY A 104 -2.64 10.05 -9.96
N ILE A 105 -1.46 9.92 -10.57
CA ILE A 105 -1.32 9.49 -11.97
C ILE A 105 -1.65 7.99 -12.06
N SER A 106 -2.29 7.58 -13.15
CA SER A 106 -2.47 6.16 -13.46
C SER A 106 -1.12 5.50 -13.77
N HIS A 107 -0.90 4.32 -13.23
CA HIS A 107 0.32 3.55 -13.44
C HIS A 107 0.06 2.04 -13.36
N VAL A 108 1.08 1.28 -13.64
CA VAL A 108 1.15 -0.16 -13.41
C VAL A 108 2.37 -0.46 -12.56
N ASP A 109 2.24 -1.42 -11.66
CA ASP A 109 3.37 -1.92 -10.87
C ASP A 109 3.98 -3.15 -11.55
N ILE A 110 5.28 -3.33 -11.37
CA ILE A 110 6.01 -4.51 -11.88
C ILE A 110 5.98 -5.68 -10.89
N GLU A 111 5.49 -5.43 -9.66
CA GLU A 111 5.29 -6.38 -8.57
C GLU A 111 3.82 -6.57 -8.23
N ASP A 112 3.52 -7.58 -7.43
CA ASP A 112 2.23 -7.70 -6.74
C ASP A 112 2.21 -6.74 -5.54
N VAL A 113 1.14 -5.96 -5.38
CA VAL A 113 1.06 -4.92 -4.36
C VAL A 113 -0.09 -5.18 -3.40
N PHE A 114 0.20 -5.14 -2.10
CA PHE A 114 -0.78 -5.20 -1.01
C PHE A 114 -0.83 -3.84 -0.32
N LEU A 115 -1.94 -3.15 -0.45
CA LEU A 115 -2.16 -1.80 0.08
C LEU A 115 -2.99 -1.88 1.35
N ILE A 116 -2.47 -1.35 2.46
CA ILE A 116 -3.15 -1.36 3.76
C ILE A 116 -3.40 0.07 4.20
N GLY A 117 -4.66 0.40 4.49
CA GLY A 117 -5.00 1.70 5.07
C GLY A 117 -4.49 1.81 6.50
N LEU A 118 -3.69 2.83 6.78
CA LEU A 118 -3.24 3.15 8.14
C LEU A 118 -3.99 4.34 8.72
N HIS A 119 -4.25 5.37 7.90
CA HIS A 119 -4.95 6.59 8.29
C HIS A 119 -5.71 7.18 7.10
N GLY A 120 -6.84 7.83 7.36
CA GLY A 120 -7.65 8.52 6.35
C GLY A 120 -8.31 7.58 5.35
N GLN A 121 -8.73 8.15 4.21
CA GLN A 121 -9.45 7.44 3.16
C GLN A 121 -8.77 7.63 1.81
N THR A 122 -8.61 6.52 1.07
CA THR A 122 -8.10 6.52 -0.29
C THR A 122 -9.03 5.73 -1.18
N MET A 123 -9.45 6.31 -2.30
CA MET A 123 -10.09 5.57 -3.38
C MET A 123 -9.03 5.10 -4.37
N TYR A 124 -9.03 3.81 -4.66
CA TYR A 124 -8.26 3.24 -5.77
C TYR A 124 -9.19 2.88 -6.91
N GLN A 125 -8.86 3.37 -8.09
CA GLN A 125 -9.56 2.98 -9.32
C GLN A 125 -8.77 1.89 -10.03
N ASP A 126 -9.38 0.75 -10.24
CA ASP A 126 -8.91 -0.29 -11.15
C ASP A 126 -9.33 0.08 -12.57
N LEU A 127 -8.39 0.56 -13.35
CA LEU A 127 -8.64 1.02 -14.71
C LEU A 127 -8.85 -0.13 -15.69
N SER A 128 -8.45 -1.34 -15.31
CA SER A 128 -8.67 -2.54 -16.11
C SER A 128 -10.12 -3.02 -16.07
N THR A 129 -10.82 -2.79 -14.95
CA THR A 129 -12.21 -3.24 -14.75
C THR A 129 -13.20 -2.10 -14.56
N GLY A 130 -12.74 -0.87 -14.37
CA GLY A 130 -13.54 0.31 -14.03
C GLY A 130 -14.06 0.33 -12.58
N LYS A 131 -13.61 -0.60 -11.72
CA LYS A 131 -14.05 -0.67 -10.33
C LYS A 131 -13.31 0.34 -9.44
N ASN A 132 -14.03 0.84 -8.44
CA ASN A 132 -13.49 1.71 -7.41
C ASN A 132 -13.51 0.98 -6.06
N TYR A 133 -12.41 1.15 -5.29
CA TYR A 133 -12.26 0.59 -3.96
C TYR A 133 -11.88 1.72 -3.00
N ILE A 134 -12.65 1.91 -1.93
CA ILE A 134 -12.31 2.87 -0.87
C ILE A 134 -11.65 2.09 0.26
N ILE A 135 -10.42 2.45 0.59
CA ILE A 135 -9.62 1.87 1.67
C ILE A 135 -9.63 2.82 2.85
N GLU A 136 -9.92 2.28 4.01
CA GLU A 136 -9.85 2.93 5.33
C GLU A 136 -8.89 2.19 6.25
N LYS A 137 -8.70 2.69 7.47
CA LYS A 137 -7.84 2.08 8.49
C LYS A 137 -8.15 0.58 8.68
N GLY A 138 -7.16 -0.26 8.50
CA GLY A 138 -7.22 -1.71 8.65
C GLY A 138 -7.74 -2.48 7.43
N ASP A 139 -8.17 -1.81 6.38
CA ASP A 139 -8.57 -2.46 5.12
C ASP A 139 -7.35 -2.86 4.28
N LEU A 140 -7.52 -3.89 3.45
CA LEU A 140 -6.52 -4.35 2.50
C LEU A 140 -7.08 -4.29 1.08
N LEU A 141 -6.27 -3.81 0.13
CA LEU A 141 -6.50 -3.97 -1.30
C LEU A 141 -5.28 -4.60 -1.94
N PHE A 142 -5.48 -5.68 -2.67
CA PHE A 142 -4.48 -6.32 -3.50
C PHE A 142 -4.66 -5.94 -4.97
N PHE A 143 -3.57 -5.51 -5.60
CA PHE A 143 -3.44 -5.43 -7.05
C PHE A 143 -2.34 -6.37 -7.54
N PRO A 144 -2.62 -7.22 -8.54
CA PRO A 144 -1.57 -7.99 -9.18
C PRO A 144 -0.67 -7.09 -10.01
N LYS A 145 0.56 -7.51 -10.21
CA LYS A 145 1.47 -6.85 -11.16
C LYS A 145 0.81 -6.59 -12.52
N GLN A 146 1.19 -5.51 -13.17
CA GLN A 146 0.65 -5.10 -14.48
C GLN A 146 -0.84 -4.67 -14.46
N ASN A 147 -1.48 -4.59 -13.29
CA ASN A 147 -2.82 -4.03 -13.20
C ASN A 147 -2.76 -2.51 -13.25
N SER A 148 -3.44 -1.90 -14.22
CA SER A 148 -3.50 -0.45 -14.34
C SER A 148 -4.44 0.15 -13.30
N HIS A 149 -3.93 1.02 -12.47
CA HIS A 149 -4.71 1.65 -11.41
C HIS A 149 -4.23 3.08 -11.11
N ARG A 150 -5.02 3.80 -10.32
CA ARG A 150 -4.62 5.09 -9.72
C ARG A 150 -5.19 5.25 -8.32
N ALA A 151 -4.45 5.98 -7.48
CA ALA A 151 -4.89 6.34 -6.14
C ALA A 151 -5.44 7.77 -6.13
N ILE A 152 -6.56 7.96 -5.44
CA ILE A 152 -7.20 9.26 -5.22
C ILE A 152 -7.33 9.43 -3.70
N SER A 153 -6.62 10.39 -3.13
CA SER A 153 -6.73 10.73 -1.71
C SER A 153 -8.05 11.46 -1.48
N LEU A 154 -8.93 10.90 -0.67
CA LEU A 154 -10.20 11.54 -0.32
C LEU A 154 -10.05 12.44 0.91
N THR A 155 -9.12 12.10 1.79
CA THR A 155 -8.72 12.87 2.98
C THR A 155 -7.20 12.86 3.12
N PRO A 156 -6.60 13.61 4.04
CA PRO A 156 -5.23 13.33 4.50
C PRO A 156 -5.10 11.85 4.83
N ARG A 157 -4.04 11.19 4.34
CA ARG A 157 -3.94 9.73 4.37
C ARG A 157 -2.53 9.22 4.62
N ILE A 158 -2.47 7.99 5.16
CA ILE A 158 -1.25 7.18 5.22
C ILE A 158 -1.61 5.77 4.76
N ILE A 159 -0.91 5.26 3.76
CA ILE A 159 -1.06 3.92 3.20
C ILE A 159 0.26 3.16 3.34
N LEU A 160 0.19 1.94 3.83
CA LEU A 160 1.30 0.98 3.77
C LEU A 160 1.17 0.19 2.48
N SER A 161 2.21 0.22 1.66
CA SER A 161 2.31 -0.55 0.42
C SER A 161 3.35 -1.63 0.58
N VAL A 162 2.93 -2.89 0.46
CA VAL A 162 3.82 -4.06 0.49
C VAL A 162 3.97 -4.57 -0.93
N GLY A 163 5.14 -4.34 -1.53
CA GLY A 163 5.51 -4.83 -2.85
C GLY A 163 6.23 -6.18 -2.74
N VAL A 164 5.78 -7.18 -3.50
CA VAL A 164 6.41 -8.50 -3.54
C VAL A 164 6.64 -8.97 -4.97
N PHE A 165 7.88 -9.34 -5.23
CA PHE A 165 8.36 -9.91 -6.49
C PHE A 165 8.39 -11.44 -6.41
N GLY A 166 8.49 -12.14 -7.48
CA GLY A 166 8.82 -13.58 -7.49
C GLY A 166 7.76 -14.53 -6.93
N GLY A 167 6.48 -14.19 -6.95
CA GLY A 167 5.42 -15.12 -6.57
C GLY A 167 5.46 -16.37 -7.43
N LYS A 168 5.65 -17.56 -6.80
CA LYS A 168 5.35 -18.83 -7.44
C LYS A 168 3.86 -19.09 -7.27
N LEU A 169 3.18 -19.24 -8.36
CA LEU A 169 1.87 -19.87 -8.43
C LEU A 169 2.05 -21.38 -8.52
#